data_9c400596f7c8399e2fc21dbd6c1f55ee
#
_entry.id   9c400596f7c8399e2fc21dbd6c1f55ee
#
_cell.length_a   1.000
_cell.length_b   1.000
_cell.length_c   1.000
_cell.angle_alpha   90.00
_cell.angle_beta   90.00
_cell.angle_gamma   90.00
#
_symmetry.space_group_name_H-M   'P 1'
#
loop_
_entity.id
_entity.type
_entity.pdbx_description
1 polymer ?
#
loop_
_entity_poly.entity_id
_entity_poly.type
_entity_poly.pdbx_seq_one_letter_code
_entity_poly.pdbx_strand_id
1 'polypeptide(L)'
;MSHENTVNHGEIDHALTREILATLAGAGFALYGICRANETSHRAHFAQWLAEVGCGEMTYLSEHIEQRMNPNEFVPTARSIICVADRYASGEPDQLHDHVSPRGRIARYARGRDYHRVIR
;
A
#
# COMPACT_ATOMS: atom_id res chain seq x y z
N MET A 1 -8.29 -18.72 -39.77
CA MET A 1 -7.71 -19.45 -38.61
C MET A 1 -7.45 -18.42 -37.54
N SER A 2 -8.39 -18.28 -36.63
CA SER A 2 -8.35 -17.30 -35.53
C SER A 2 -7.63 -17.95 -34.37
N HIS A 3 -6.48 -17.44 -34.00
CA HIS A 3 -5.79 -17.82 -32.76
C HIS A 3 -6.53 -17.15 -31.62
N GLU A 4 -7.41 -17.86 -30.94
CA GLU A 4 -7.91 -17.52 -29.63
C GLU A 4 -6.74 -17.57 -28.65
N ASN A 5 -6.32 -16.38 -28.23
CA ASN A 5 -5.32 -16.21 -27.18
C ASN A 5 -6.03 -16.45 -25.85
N THR A 6 -6.18 -17.71 -25.47
CA THR A 6 -6.71 -18.10 -24.15
C THR A 6 -5.72 -17.62 -23.11
N VAL A 7 -6.01 -16.49 -22.48
CA VAL A 7 -5.26 -16.01 -21.31
C VAL A 7 -5.49 -17.03 -20.20
N ASN A 8 -4.54 -17.94 -20.06
CA ASN A 8 -4.50 -18.88 -18.96
C ASN A 8 -4.39 -18.06 -17.66
N HIS A 9 -5.47 -17.96 -16.89
CA HIS A 9 -5.48 -17.41 -15.54
C HIS A 9 -4.61 -18.33 -14.69
N GLY A 10 -3.32 -18.04 -14.68
CA GLY A 10 -2.26 -18.88 -14.15
C GLY A 10 -2.60 -19.45 -12.79
N GLU A 11 -2.43 -20.76 -12.70
CA GLU A 11 -2.42 -21.52 -11.47
C GLU A 11 -1.50 -20.81 -10.46
N ILE A 12 -1.97 -20.69 -9.22
CA ILE A 12 -1.18 -20.06 -8.15
C ILE A 12 0.02 -20.96 -7.88
N ASP A 13 1.22 -20.47 -8.13
CA ASP A 13 2.44 -21.16 -7.72
C ASP A 13 2.61 -21.05 -6.21
N HIS A 14 2.11 -22.06 -5.51
CA HIS A 14 2.18 -22.13 -4.06
C HIS A 14 3.62 -22.28 -3.54
N ALA A 15 4.54 -22.82 -4.32
CA ALA A 15 5.94 -22.95 -3.92
C ALA A 15 6.62 -21.58 -3.93
N LEU A 16 6.51 -20.85 -5.02
CA LEU A 16 7.03 -19.49 -5.15
C LEU A 16 6.39 -18.55 -4.13
N THR A 17 5.08 -18.66 -3.92
CA THR A 17 4.38 -17.86 -2.90
C THR A 17 4.97 -18.08 -1.51
N ARG A 18 5.23 -19.32 -1.10
CA ARG A 18 5.85 -19.64 0.20
C ARG A 18 7.26 -19.09 0.31
N GLU A 19 8.05 -19.19 -0.75
CA GLU A 19 9.42 -18.69 -0.78
C GLU A 19 9.46 -17.15 -0.61
N ILE A 20 8.58 -16.43 -1.32
CA ILE A 20 8.44 -14.97 -1.17
C ILE A 20 8.03 -14.61 0.25
N LEU A 21 7.02 -15.28 0.81
CA LEU A 21 6.57 -15.00 2.18
C LEU A 21 7.67 -15.29 3.22
N ALA A 22 8.44 -16.35 3.05
CA ALA A 22 9.58 -16.66 3.92
C ALA A 22 10.68 -15.58 3.82
N THR A 23 10.94 -15.09 2.62
CA THR A 23 11.90 -13.99 2.39
C THR A 23 11.46 -12.71 3.10
N LEU A 24 10.16 -12.36 2.99
CA LEU A 24 9.58 -11.18 3.65
C LEU A 24 9.62 -11.30 5.18
N ALA A 25 9.35 -12.49 5.70
CA ALA A 25 9.49 -12.77 7.14
C ALA A 25 10.95 -12.57 7.60
N GLY A 26 11.91 -13.08 6.84
CA GLY A 26 13.34 -12.91 7.11
C GLY A 26 13.82 -11.46 7.01
N ALA A 27 13.17 -10.63 6.19
CA ALA A 27 13.46 -9.20 6.06
C ALA A 27 12.97 -8.36 7.25
N GLY A 28 12.18 -8.92 8.17
CA GLY A 28 11.76 -8.29 9.42
C GLY A 28 10.52 -7.41 9.31
N PHE A 29 9.76 -7.47 8.23
CA PHE A 29 8.49 -6.75 8.13
C PHE A 29 7.48 -7.25 9.17
N ALA A 30 6.73 -6.35 9.79
CA ALA A 30 5.74 -6.67 10.81
C ALA A 30 4.53 -7.39 10.22
N LEU A 31 4.10 -7.02 9.02
CA LEU A 31 3.03 -7.66 8.26
C LEU A 31 3.44 -7.70 6.78
N TYR A 32 3.02 -8.75 6.12
CA TYR A 32 3.24 -8.91 4.68
C TYR A 32 2.19 -9.84 4.08
N GLY A 33 1.96 -9.70 2.79
CA GLY A 33 1.01 -10.54 2.06
C GLY A 33 1.14 -10.38 0.55
N ILE A 34 0.50 -11.27 -0.17
CA ILE A 34 0.45 -11.27 -1.62
C ILE A 34 -1.01 -11.31 -2.04
N CYS A 35 -1.40 -10.44 -2.97
CA CYS A 35 -2.71 -10.46 -3.59
C CYS A 35 -2.60 -10.41 -5.12
N ARG A 36 -3.72 -10.65 -5.82
CA ARG A 36 -3.78 -10.51 -7.27
C ARG A 36 -3.73 -9.02 -7.65
N ALA A 37 -3.06 -8.72 -8.76
CA ALA A 37 -3.02 -7.38 -9.36
C ALA A 37 -4.29 -7.13 -10.18
N ASN A 38 -5.43 -7.14 -9.53
CA ASN A 38 -6.72 -6.87 -10.14
C ASN A 38 -7.15 -5.42 -9.91
N GLU A 39 -8.06 -4.94 -10.74
CA GLU A 39 -8.75 -3.69 -10.46
C GLU A 39 -9.43 -3.73 -9.09
N THR A 40 -9.34 -2.64 -8.34
CA THR A 40 -9.96 -2.55 -7.02
C THR A 40 -11.48 -2.45 -7.11
N SER A 41 -12.18 -3.14 -6.21
CA SER A 41 -13.63 -2.99 -6.05
C SER A 41 -14.05 -1.64 -5.45
N HIS A 42 -13.09 -0.84 -4.96
CA HIS A 42 -13.35 0.43 -4.26
C HIS A 42 -13.33 1.66 -5.17
N ARG A 43 -13.27 1.50 -6.50
CA ARG A 43 -13.24 2.61 -7.47
C ARG A 43 -14.37 3.62 -7.24
N ALA A 44 -15.61 3.13 -7.14
CA ALA A 44 -16.78 3.99 -6.94
C ALA A 44 -16.70 4.77 -5.62
N HIS A 45 -16.29 4.10 -4.54
CA HIS A 45 -16.13 4.73 -3.24
C HIS A 45 -15.04 5.80 -3.25
N PHE A 46 -13.90 5.55 -3.89
CA PHE A 46 -12.83 6.52 -4.02
C PHE A 46 -13.24 7.74 -4.83
N ALA A 47 -13.95 7.52 -5.95
CA ALA A 47 -14.47 8.61 -6.78
C ALA A 47 -15.47 9.48 -6.01
N GLN A 48 -16.38 8.86 -5.25
CA GLN A 48 -17.33 9.57 -4.40
C GLN A 48 -16.60 10.38 -3.33
N TRP A 49 -15.63 9.78 -2.65
CA TRP A 49 -14.83 10.48 -1.63
C TRP A 49 -14.12 11.71 -2.20
N LEU A 50 -13.51 11.59 -3.39
CA LEU A 50 -12.86 12.73 -4.06
C LEU A 50 -13.84 13.85 -4.39
N ALA A 51 -15.08 13.52 -4.78
CA ALA A 51 -16.10 14.50 -5.13
C ALA A 51 -16.68 15.21 -3.89
N GLU A 52 -16.88 14.50 -2.79
CA GLU A 52 -17.54 15.00 -1.57
C GLU A 52 -16.57 15.67 -0.59
N VAL A 53 -15.42 15.07 -0.36
CA VAL A 53 -14.45 15.50 0.64
C VAL A 53 -13.29 16.26 0.00
N GLY A 54 -12.90 15.84 -1.19
CA GLY A 54 -11.73 16.35 -1.88
C GLY A 54 -10.42 15.86 -1.28
N CYS A 55 -9.34 16.18 -1.96
CA CYS A 55 -8.00 15.75 -1.56
C CYS A 55 -7.18 16.84 -0.84
N GLY A 56 -7.78 18.01 -0.59
CA GLY A 56 -7.04 19.15 -0.03
C GLY A 56 -5.85 19.52 -0.91
N GLU A 57 -4.71 19.73 -0.30
CA GLU A 57 -3.45 20.02 -1.01
C GLU A 57 -2.80 18.79 -1.66
N MET A 58 -3.34 17.60 -1.43
CA MET A 58 -2.82 16.33 -1.99
C MET A 58 -3.37 16.10 -3.41
N THR A 59 -3.14 17.03 -4.32
CA THR A 59 -3.65 17.00 -5.71
C THR A 59 -3.27 15.73 -6.46
N TYR A 60 -2.15 15.13 -6.11
CA TYR A 60 -1.71 13.85 -6.66
C TYR A 60 -2.72 12.71 -6.45
N LEU A 61 -3.68 12.83 -5.52
CA LEU A 61 -4.74 11.83 -5.32
C LEU A 61 -5.79 11.86 -6.42
N SER A 62 -6.03 13.03 -7.02
CA SER A 62 -6.92 13.19 -8.18
C SER A 62 -6.22 12.92 -9.51
N GLU A 63 -4.89 12.90 -9.49
CA GLU A 63 -4.09 12.55 -10.66
C GLU A 63 -3.91 11.02 -10.73
N HIS A 64 -3.75 10.48 -11.92
CA HIS A 64 -3.46 9.06 -12.15
C HIS A 64 -4.45 8.09 -11.49
N ILE A 65 -5.76 8.44 -11.49
CA ILE A 65 -6.81 7.63 -10.88
C ILE A 65 -6.82 6.20 -11.46
N GLU A 66 -6.66 6.08 -12.78
CA GLU A 66 -6.67 4.77 -13.45
C GLU A 66 -5.56 3.86 -12.91
N GLN A 67 -4.34 4.36 -12.81
CA GLN A 67 -3.21 3.60 -12.27
C GLN A 67 -3.39 3.21 -10.80
N ARG A 68 -4.12 4.04 -10.02
CA ARG A 68 -4.44 3.72 -8.63
C ARG A 68 -5.49 2.64 -8.49
N MET A 69 -6.45 2.65 -9.40
CA MET A 69 -7.57 1.72 -9.35
C MET A 69 -7.24 0.39 -9.99
N ASN A 70 -6.36 0.39 -10.99
CA ASN A 70 -5.96 -0.80 -11.72
C ASN A 70 -4.42 -0.85 -11.84
N PRO A 71 -3.76 -1.74 -11.11
CA PRO A 71 -2.30 -1.89 -11.17
C PRO A 71 -1.77 -2.17 -12.59
N ASN A 72 -2.57 -2.76 -13.45
CA ASN A 72 -2.18 -3.09 -14.83
C ASN A 72 -2.06 -1.85 -15.73
N GLU A 73 -2.66 -0.72 -15.34
CA GLU A 73 -2.46 0.57 -16.02
C GLU A 73 -1.05 1.13 -15.76
N PHE A 74 -0.42 0.70 -14.68
CA PHE A 74 0.96 1.08 -14.35
C PHE A 74 1.97 0.02 -14.82
N VAL A 75 1.67 -1.25 -14.57
CA VAL A 75 2.49 -2.40 -15.00
C VAL A 75 1.59 -3.41 -15.71
N PRO A 76 1.47 -3.34 -17.05
CA PRO A 76 0.51 -4.16 -17.81
C PRO A 76 0.65 -5.68 -17.64
N THR A 77 1.82 -6.15 -17.24
CA THR A 77 2.12 -7.57 -17.03
C THR A 77 2.01 -7.99 -15.57
N ALA A 78 1.66 -7.08 -14.65
CA ALA A 78 1.55 -7.41 -13.23
C ALA A 78 0.45 -8.45 -13.01
N ARG A 79 0.77 -9.52 -12.28
CA ARG A 79 -0.19 -10.57 -11.88
C ARG A 79 -0.43 -10.58 -10.38
N SER A 80 0.55 -10.09 -9.62
CA SER A 80 0.51 -10.10 -8.17
C SER A 80 1.06 -8.79 -7.61
N ILE A 81 0.60 -8.43 -6.43
CA ILE A 81 1.10 -7.33 -5.63
C ILE A 81 1.61 -7.90 -4.33
N ILE A 82 2.83 -7.56 -3.97
CA ILE A 82 3.41 -7.86 -2.67
C ILE A 82 3.19 -6.64 -1.78
N CYS A 83 2.49 -6.83 -0.68
CA CYS A 83 2.23 -5.79 0.31
C CYS A 83 3.09 -6.04 1.54
N VAL A 84 3.73 -5.00 2.05
CA VAL A 84 4.51 -5.05 3.28
C VAL A 84 4.11 -3.91 4.19
N ALA A 85 4.19 -4.13 5.50
CA ALA A 85 3.97 -3.10 6.49
C ALA A 85 4.99 -3.23 7.61
N ASP A 86 5.44 -2.08 8.11
CA ASP A 86 6.35 -2.02 9.23
C ASP A 86 5.76 -1.20 10.37
N ARG A 87 6.31 -1.41 11.58
CA ARG A 87 5.89 -0.69 12.79
C ARG A 87 6.68 0.60 12.91
N TYR A 88 5.98 1.71 12.93
CA TYR A 88 6.54 3.02 13.23
C TYR A 88 6.28 3.48 14.68
N ALA A 89 5.40 2.80 15.40
CA ALA A 89 5.12 3.11 16.79
C ALA A 89 6.23 2.55 17.68
N SER A 90 7.01 3.41 18.31
CA SER A 90 7.80 3.02 19.49
C SER A 90 6.83 2.63 20.60
N GLY A 91 7.17 1.62 21.42
CA GLY A 91 6.38 1.21 22.58
C GLY A 91 6.25 2.29 23.68
N GLU A 92 6.84 3.44 23.49
CA GLU A 92 6.76 4.60 24.36
C GLU A 92 5.34 5.15 24.34
N PRO A 93 4.66 5.26 25.49
CA PRO A 93 3.37 5.92 25.59
C PRO A 93 3.49 7.37 25.13
N ASP A 94 2.47 7.89 24.44
CA ASP A 94 2.40 9.33 24.21
C ASP A 94 2.42 10.03 25.58
N GLN A 95 3.46 10.79 25.83
CA GLN A 95 3.48 11.61 27.04
C GLN A 95 2.26 12.52 27.00
N LEU A 96 1.32 12.27 27.90
CA LEU A 96 0.19 13.17 28.15
C LEU A 96 0.81 14.45 28.70
N HIS A 97 0.99 15.43 27.82
CA HIS A 97 1.47 16.73 28.26
C HIS A 97 0.41 17.37 29.13
N ASP A 98 0.85 17.89 30.27
CA ASP A 98 0.09 18.82 31.06
C ASP A 98 -0.42 19.95 30.14
N HIS A 99 -1.66 20.36 30.35
CA HIS A 99 -2.34 21.36 29.52
C HIS A 99 -1.75 22.78 29.66
N VAL A 100 -0.56 22.93 30.28
CA VAL A 100 -0.01 24.20 30.72
C VAL A 100 0.87 24.88 29.66
N SER A 101 1.33 24.12 28.63
CA SER A 101 2.17 24.73 27.58
C SER A 101 1.63 24.37 26.20
N PRO A 102 1.41 25.35 25.29
CA PRO A 102 1.03 25.08 23.91
C PRO A 102 2.20 24.36 23.21
N ARG A 103 2.03 23.05 22.99
CA ARG A 103 3.01 22.22 22.26
C ARG A 103 2.35 21.60 21.06
N GLY A 104 3.02 21.63 19.91
CA GLY A 104 2.60 20.92 18.73
C GLY A 104 2.67 19.41 18.94
N ARG A 105 1.72 18.67 18.34
CA ARG A 105 1.74 17.19 18.29
C ARG A 105 2.31 16.75 16.96
N ILE A 106 3.37 15.97 17.00
CA ILE A 106 3.95 15.33 15.81
C ILE A 106 3.35 13.92 15.71
N ALA A 107 2.80 13.58 14.56
CA ALA A 107 2.28 12.24 14.30
C ALA A 107 3.37 11.18 14.54
N ARG A 108 3.00 10.03 15.07
CA ARG A 108 3.96 8.97 15.46
C ARG A 108 4.84 8.53 14.30
N TYR A 109 4.30 8.39 13.10
CA TYR A 109 5.06 7.98 11.92
C TYR A 109 6.18 8.97 11.54
N ALA A 110 6.03 10.25 11.94
CA ALA A 110 7.00 11.31 11.64
C ALA A 110 8.06 11.51 12.73
N ARG A 111 8.01 10.74 13.84
CA ARG A 111 8.95 10.86 14.95
C ARG A 111 10.25 10.07 14.78
N GLY A 112 10.26 9.12 13.84
CA GLY A 112 11.39 8.22 13.60
C GLY A 112 12.24 8.65 12.42
N ARG A 113 13.00 7.69 11.92
CA ARG A 113 13.76 7.88 10.67
C ARG A 113 12.77 7.97 9.50
N ASP A 114 13.13 8.76 8.50
CA ASP A 114 12.40 8.80 7.25
C ASP A 114 12.30 7.40 6.64
N TYR A 115 11.08 6.89 6.50
CA TYR A 115 10.83 5.53 5.99
C TYR A 115 11.35 5.33 4.58
N HIS A 116 11.44 6.39 3.77
CA HIS A 116 12.06 6.32 2.43
C HIS A 116 13.55 5.90 2.48
N ARG A 117 14.21 6.07 3.62
CA ARG A 117 15.59 5.63 3.84
C ARG A 117 15.70 4.26 4.49
N VAL A 118 14.61 3.79 5.08
CA VAL A 118 14.56 2.50 5.80
C VAL A 118 14.17 1.37 4.85
N ILE A 119 13.22 1.66 3.94
CA ILE A 119 12.71 0.71 2.95
C ILE A 119 13.44 0.93 1.60
N ARG A 120 14.73 0.69 1.57
CA ARG A 120 15.54 0.73 0.33
C ARG A 120 16.19 -0.61 0.06
#